data_8451b839f2ea0fdd40c3f2847f8b3bf0
#
_entry.id   8451b839f2ea0fdd40c3f2847f8b3bf0
#
_cell.length_a   1.000
_cell.length_b   1.000
_cell.length_c   1.000
_cell.angle_alpha   90.00
_cell.angle_beta   90.00
_cell.angle_gamma   90.00
#
_symmetry.space_group_name_H-M   'P 1'
#
loop_
_entity.id
_entity.type
_entity.pdbx_description
1 polymer ?
#
loop_
_entity_poly.entity_id
_entity_poly.type
_entity_poly.pdbx_seq_one_letter_code
_entity_poly.pdbx_strand_id
1 'polypeptide(L)'
;EMCIRDRVSTVEHGMAALYALGIDNCLIQVNGPEFPILDGSAQYYVNEIERVGTVEQNAVKDFYIIKSKIEFRDETTGSSIIVLPDENFSLNVLVSYDSNILPNQFATLEDMTKFKDEIAASRTFVFVREIEPLLQAGLIKGGDLDNAIVIYEREMSQENYDKLADVMGVPHMDAKQLGYINHKPLVWPNECARHKLLDVIGDLALIGKPIKGRIIATRPGHTINNKFARQMRKEIRLHEIQAPTYDCNREPIMDVNRIRELLPHRYPMQLVDKVIEIGANYIVGVKNVTSNEPFFQGHFPQEPVMPGVLQIEAMAQTGGLLVLN
;
A
#
# COMPACT_ATOMS: atom_id res chain seq x y z
N GLU A 1 21.52 -8.29 -19.37
CA GLU A 1 20.30 -7.72 -20.01
C GLU A 1 19.13 -7.92 -19.06
N MET A 2 18.60 -6.83 -18.49
CA MET A 2 17.36 -6.89 -17.72
C MET A 2 16.20 -7.18 -18.68
N CYS A 3 15.62 -8.38 -18.58
CA CYS A 3 14.47 -8.75 -19.40
C CYS A 3 13.21 -8.06 -18.82
N ILE A 4 12.85 -6.89 -19.38
CA ILE A 4 11.73 -6.03 -18.91
C ILE A 4 10.34 -6.71 -19.10
N ARG A 5 10.29 -7.97 -19.56
CA ARG A 5 9.05 -8.70 -19.89
C ARG A 5 8.72 -9.87 -18.97
N ASP A 6 9.58 -10.19 -18.02
CA ASP A 6 9.30 -11.28 -17.10
C ASP A 6 8.22 -10.87 -16.10
N ARG A 7 7.26 -11.75 -15.92
CA ARG A 7 6.13 -11.56 -15.01
C ARG A 7 6.05 -12.76 -14.08
N VAL A 8 5.80 -12.48 -12.83
CA VAL A 8 5.50 -13.48 -11.81
C VAL A 8 4.11 -13.18 -11.27
N SER A 9 3.25 -14.19 -11.21
CA SER A 9 1.89 -14.11 -10.69
C SER A 9 1.76 -14.77 -9.30
N THR A 10 0.58 -14.71 -8.71
CA THR A 10 0.24 -15.34 -7.42
C THR A 10 1.18 -14.90 -6.28
N VAL A 11 1.52 -13.61 -6.25
CA VAL A 11 2.52 -13.06 -5.31
C VAL A 11 1.92 -12.64 -3.97
N GLU A 12 0.60 -12.53 -3.87
CA GLU A 12 -0.14 -11.92 -2.76
C GLU A 12 0.18 -12.54 -1.40
N HIS A 13 0.23 -13.86 -1.30
CA HIS A 13 0.50 -14.56 -0.03
C HIS A 13 1.94 -14.34 0.45
N GLY A 14 2.91 -14.46 -0.46
CA GLY A 14 4.32 -14.19 -0.16
C GLY A 14 4.57 -12.73 0.19
N MET A 15 3.96 -11.79 -0.55
CA MET A 15 4.07 -10.35 -0.28
C MET A 15 3.40 -9.96 1.04
N ALA A 16 2.26 -10.59 1.39
CA ALA A 16 1.61 -10.36 2.68
C ALA A 16 2.52 -10.81 3.85
N ALA A 17 3.16 -11.96 3.74
CA ALA A 17 4.11 -12.44 4.75
C ALA A 17 5.30 -11.49 4.91
N LEU A 18 5.92 -11.05 3.80
CA LEU A 18 7.05 -10.12 3.82
C LEU A 18 6.66 -8.78 4.45
N TYR A 19 5.50 -8.23 4.05
CA TYR A 19 5.01 -6.97 4.59
C TYR A 19 4.71 -7.06 6.09
N ALA A 20 4.02 -8.11 6.51
CA ALA A 20 3.63 -8.32 7.90
C ALA A 20 4.83 -8.54 8.83
N LEU A 21 5.84 -9.25 8.37
CA LEU A 21 7.09 -9.47 9.12
C LEU A 21 8.07 -8.29 9.05
N GLY A 22 7.69 -7.22 8.37
CA GLY A 22 8.48 -5.99 8.30
C GLY A 22 9.74 -6.11 7.46
N ILE A 23 9.78 -7.01 6.49
CA ILE A 23 10.92 -7.21 5.60
C ILE A 23 10.95 -6.09 4.56
N ASP A 24 11.99 -5.26 4.60
CA ASP A 24 12.16 -4.14 3.67
C ASP A 24 12.99 -4.52 2.44
N ASN A 25 13.97 -5.42 2.62
CA ASN A 25 14.88 -5.84 1.57
C ASN A 25 15.09 -7.36 1.59
N CYS A 26 14.80 -8.01 0.49
CA CYS A 26 15.09 -9.41 0.28
C CYS A 26 15.34 -9.73 -1.20
N LEU A 27 16.08 -10.79 -1.48
CA LEU A 27 16.21 -11.33 -2.81
C LEU A 27 15.25 -12.52 -2.95
N ILE A 28 14.33 -12.42 -3.91
CA ILE A 28 13.38 -13.48 -4.22
C ILE A 28 13.77 -14.11 -5.56
N GLN A 29 14.10 -15.40 -5.55
CA GLN A 29 14.43 -16.16 -6.74
C GLN A 29 13.30 -17.14 -7.04
N VAL A 30 12.71 -17.03 -8.22
CA VAL A 30 11.60 -17.88 -8.69
C VAL A 30 12.02 -18.53 -10.00
N ASN A 31 11.85 -19.84 -10.12
CA ASN A 31 12.17 -20.60 -11.32
C ASN A 31 10.95 -20.91 -12.20
N GLY A 32 9.83 -20.26 -11.93
CA GLY A 32 8.56 -20.41 -12.64
C GLY A 32 7.83 -19.09 -12.83
N PRO A 33 6.72 -19.07 -13.54
CA PRO A 33 5.94 -17.86 -13.84
C PRO A 33 5.09 -17.39 -12.65
N GLU A 34 5.03 -18.13 -11.53
CA GLU A 34 4.20 -17.81 -10.38
C GLU A 34 4.83 -18.29 -9.06
N PHE A 35 4.44 -17.67 -7.96
CA PHE A 35 4.78 -18.14 -6.62
C PHE A 35 4.04 -19.45 -6.31
N PRO A 36 4.61 -20.35 -5.53
CA PRO A 36 3.94 -21.57 -5.11
C PRO A 36 2.72 -21.22 -4.24
N ILE A 37 1.59 -21.84 -4.53
CA ILE A 37 0.35 -21.65 -3.77
C ILE A 37 0.44 -22.26 -2.35
N LEU A 38 1.26 -23.27 -2.18
CA LEU A 38 1.44 -24.03 -0.91
C LEU A 38 0.09 -24.56 -0.39
N ASP A 39 -0.29 -24.21 0.83
CA ASP A 39 -1.59 -24.54 1.43
C ASP A 39 -2.69 -23.50 1.17
N GLY A 40 -2.45 -22.56 0.25
CA GLY A 40 -3.37 -21.48 -0.07
C GLY A 40 -3.42 -20.35 0.95
N SER A 41 -2.48 -20.32 1.89
CA SER A 41 -2.34 -19.28 2.92
C SER A 41 -0.94 -18.65 2.92
N ALA A 42 -0.70 -17.71 3.83
CA ALA A 42 0.64 -17.15 4.04
C ALA A 42 1.44 -17.88 5.14
N GLN A 43 0.86 -18.88 5.79
CA GLN A 43 1.46 -19.49 6.98
C GLN A 43 2.84 -20.12 6.72
N TYR A 44 3.00 -20.82 5.61
CA TYR A 44 4.29 -21.45 5.29
C TYR A 44 5.37 -20.40 5.00
N TYR A 45 5.02 -19.30 4.33
CA TYR A 45 5.95 -18.19 4.10
C TYR A 45 6.39 -17.57 5.43
N VAL A 46 5.46 -17.30 6.34
CA VAL A 46 5.76 -16.75 7.67
C VAL A 46 6.69 -17.69 8.45
N ASN A 47 6.34 -18.98 8.51
CA ASN A 47 7.12 -19.96 9.26
C ASN A 47 8.57 -20.09 8.74
N GLU A 48 8.76 -20.10 7.42
CA GLU A 48 10.10 -20.24 6.85
C GLU A 48 10.94 -18.96 7.03
N ILE A 49 10.34 -17.78 6.90
CA ILE A 49 11.02 -16.51 7.16
C ILE A 49 11.46 -16.43 8.64
N GLU A 50 10.57 -16.78 9.58
CA GLU A 50 10.91 -16.80 11.00
C GLU A 50 11.98 -17.83 11.34
N ARG A 51 11.92 -19.00 10.70
CA ARG A 51 12.91 -20.07 10.91
C ARG A 51 14.34 -19.63 10.55
N VAL A 52 14.49 -18.86 9.48
CA VAL A 52 15.81 -18.35 9.07
C VAL A 52 16.17 -17.03 9.76
N GLY A 53 15.17 -16.30 10.26
CA GLY A 53 15.35 -15.02 10.93
C GLY A 53 15.57 -13.86 9.98
N THR A 54 15.68 -12.67 10.56
CA THR A 54 15.87 -11.39 9.87
C THR A 54 17.09 -10.66 10.43
N VAL A 55 17.68 -9.78 9.64
CA VAL A 55 18.82 -8.94 10.05
C VAL A 55 18.37 -7.49 10.04
N GLU A 56 18.47 -6.82 11.17
CA GLU A 56 18.22 -5.39 11.26
C GLU A 56 19.28 -4.61 10.48
N GLN A 57 18.81 -3.64 9.71
CA GLN A 57 19.66 -2.74 8.93
C GLN A 57 19.83 -1.40 9.65
N ASN A 58 20.98 -0.75 9.46
CA ASN A 58 21.27 0.54 10.08
C ASN A 58 20.59 1.69 9.31
N ALA A 59 19.26 1.63 9.21
CA ALA A 59 18.45 2.65 8.58
C ALA A 59 17.07 2.66 9.24
N VAL A 60 16.52 3.84 9.47
CA VAL A 60 15.15 3.99 9.98
C VAL A 60 14.16 3.61 8.89
N LYS A 61 13.13 2.82 9.26
CA LYS A 61 12.06 2.44 8.34
C LYS A 61 11.23 3.67 7.93
N ASP A 62 11.12 3.87 6.63
CA ASP A 62 10.40 5.00 6.05
C ASP A 62 8.93 4.65 5.81
N PHE A 63 8.03 5.30 6.57
CA PHE A 63 6.59 5.10 6.47
C PHE A 63 5.93 6.25 5.71
N TYR A 64 4.90 5.93 4.93
CA TYR A 64 3.97 6.93 4.45
C TYR A 64 2.83 7.13 5.46
N ILE A 65 2.80 8.32 6.07
CA ILE A 65 1.80 8.65 7.10
C ILE A 65 0.60 9.30 6.42
N ILE A 66 -0.57 8.70 6.60
CA ILE A 66 -1.84 9.24 6.09
C ILE A 66 -2.23 10.45 6.93
N LYS A 67 -2.32 11.62 6.29
CA LYS A 67 -2.66 12.91 6.96
C LYS A 67 -4.12 13.30 6.79
N SER A 68 -4.81 12.78 5.79
CA SER A 68 -6.21 13.07 5.50
C SER A 68 -6.90 11.83 4.93
N LYS A 69 -8.24 11.83 4.96
CA LYS A 69 -9.03 10.75 4.34
C LYS A 69 -8.69 10.61 2.86
N ILE A 70 -8.39 9.38 2.45
CA ILE A 70 -8.27 8.97 1.04
C ILE A 70 -9.39 7.97 0.76
N GLU A 71 -10.08 8.12 -0.35
CA GLU A 71 -11.17 7.23 -0.73
C GLU A 71 -11.05 6.83 -2.20
N PHE A 72 -11.17 5.54 -2.45
CA PHE A 72 -11.22 4.98 -3.79
C PHE A 72 -12.44 4.08 -3.91
N ARG A 73 -13.27 4.30 -4.93
CA ARG A 73 -14.48 3.52 -5.21
C ARG A 73 -14.47 3.01 -6.64
N ASP A 74 -15.01 1.83 -6.80
CA ASP A 74 -15.36 1.27 -8.12
C ASP A 74 -16.88 1.14 -8.19
N GLU A 75 -17.50 2.08 -8.88
CA GLU A 75 -18.97 2.16 -8.98
C GLU A 75 -19.58 0.96 -9.71
N THR A 76 -18.79 0.24 -10.53
CA THR A 76 -19.28 -0.92 -11.28
C THR A 76 -19.43 -2.16 -10.41
N THR A 77 -18.57 -2.31 -9.41
CA THR A 77 -18.57 -3.47 -8.50
C THR A 77 -19.13 -3.14 -7.12
N GLY A 78 -19.28 -1.85 -6.79
CA GLY A 78 -19.61 -1.38 -5.45
C GLY A 78 -18.48 -1.61 -4.43
N SER A 79 -17.27 -1.86 -4.92
CA SER A 79 -16.08 -2.04 -4.08
C SER A 79 -15.51 -0.69 -3.66
N SER A 80 -14.97 -0.61 -2.44
CA SER A 80 -14.32 0.63 -1.98
C SER A 80 -13.17 0.36 -1.03
N ILE A 81 -12.18 1.26 -1.04
CA ILE A 81 -11.10 1.31 -0.08
C ILE A 81 -11.04 2.73 0.47
N ILE A 82 -11.15 2.85 1.78
CA ILE A 82 -11.05 4.11 2.51
C ILE A 82 -9.83 4.02 3.42
N VAL A 83 -8.99 5.05 3.42
CA VAL A 83 -7.87 5.16 4.34
C VAL A 83 -8.03 6.40 5.19
N LEU A 84 -7.90 6.24 6.48
CA LEU A 84 -8.03 7.30 7.48
C LEU A 84 -6.69 7.50 8.19
N PRO A 85 -6.40 8.72 8.69
CA PRO A 85 -5.26 8.96 9.56
C PRO A 85 -5.28 8.05 10.79
N ASP A 86 -4.14 7.41 11.08
CA ASP A 86 -3.90 6.63 12.29
C ASP A 86 -2.38 6.57 12.53
N GLU A 87 -1.97 6.40 13.78
CA GLU A 87 -0.55 6.29 14.15
C GLU A 87 0.07 4.95 13.77
N ASN A 88 -0.77 3.92 13.63
CA ASN A 88 -0.38 2.57 13.27
C ASN A 88 -1.10 2.10 12.02
N PHE A 89 -0.65 0.97 11.45
CA PHE A 89 -1.40 0.28 10.40
C PHE A 89 -2.52 -0.55 11.04
N SER A 90 -3.75 -0.37 10.58
CA SER A 90 -4.86 -1.27 10.88
C SER A 90 -5.71 -1.49 9.63
N LEU A 91 -6.35 -2.66 9.53
CA LEU A 91 -7.14 -3.04 8.35
C LEU A 91 -8.44 -3.72 8.75
N ASN A 92 -9.54 -3.22 8.21
CA ASN A 92 -10.88 -3.79 8.32
C ASN A 92 -11.36 -4.21 6.92
N VAL A 93 -11.82 -5.43 6.78
CA VAL A 93 -12.32 -5.97 5.51
C VAL A 93 -13.75 -6.46 5.69
N LEU A 94 -14.64 -6.03 4.80
CA LEU A 94 -15.97 -6.57 4.62
C LEU A 94 -16.04 -7.29 3.27
N VAL A 95 -16.31 -8.58 3.28
CA VAL A 95 -16.68 -9.34 2.09
C VAL A 95 -18.19 -9.50 2.00
N SER A 96 -18.72 -9.40 0.80
CA SER A 96 -20.15 -9.52 0.52
C SER A 96 -20.32 -10.15 -0.86
N TYR A 97 -20.79 -11.37 -0.87
CA TYR A 97 -21.08 -12.13 -2.08
C TYR A 97 -22.58 -12.41 -2.16
N ASP A 98 -23.09 -12.56 -3.38
CA ASP A 98 -24.45 -13.06 -3.63
C ASP A 98 -24.47 -14.58 -3.43
N SER A 99 -24.44 -14.99 -2.16
CA SER A 99 -24.33 -16.38 -1.76
C SER A 99 -25.02 -16.62 -0.40
N ASN A 100 -25.82 -17.66 -0.34
CA ASN A 100 -26.44 -18.10 0.91
C ASN A 100 -25.46 -18.90 1.82
N ILE A 101 -24.37 -19.41 1.25
CA ILE A 101 -23.37 -20.21 1.97
C ILE A 101 -22.26 -19.32 2.52
N LEU A 102 -21.84 -18.32 1.76
CA LEU A 102 -20.89 -17.31 2.22
C LEU A 102 -21.63 -15.98 2.39
N PRO A 103 -22.26 -15.74 3.56
CA PRO A 103 -22.90 -14.46 3.86
C PRO A 103 -21.87 -13.35 4.00
N ASN A 104 -22.36 -12.14 4.27
CA ASN A 104 -21.47 -11.04 4.62
C ASN A 104 -20.59 -11.46 5.81
N GLN A 105 -19.29 -11.39 5.59
CA GLN A 105 -18.30 -11.66 6.63
C GLN A 105 -17.34 -10.49 6.76
N PHE A 106 -16.82 -10.30 7.95
CA PHE A 106 -15.79 -9.33 8.19
C PHE A 106 -14.63 -9.82 9.02
N ALA A 107 -13.46 -9.22 8.78
CA ALA A 107 -12.26 -9.47 9.54
C ALA A 107 -11.55 -8.15 9.82
N THR A 108 -10.85 -8.11 10.95
CA THR A 108 -10.04 -6.98 11.36
C THR A 108 -8.64 -7.42 11.73
N LEU A 109 -7.65 -6.56 11.47
CA LEU A 109 -6.31 -6.65 12.01
C LEU A 109 -5.95 -5.27 12.55
N GLU A 110 -5.95 -5.12 13.86
CA GLU A 110 -5.66 -3.85 14.52
C GLU A 110 -4.16 -3.65 14.76
N ASP A 111 -3.38 -4.72 14.77
CA ASP A 111 -1.95 -4.72 14.99
C ASP A 111 -1.27 -5.73 14.06
N MET A 112 -0.33 -5.29 13.25
CA MET A 112 0.39 -6.12 12.28
C MET A 112 1.19 -7.24 12.96
N THR A 113 1.63 -7.06 14.21
CA THR A 113 2.33 -8.12 14.97
C THR A 113 1.50 -9.37 15.19
N LYS A 114 0.16 -9.25 15.12
CA LYS A 114 -0.78 -10.36 15.26
C LYS A 114 -1.11 -11.06 13.94
N PHE A 115 -0.54 -10.60 12.83
CA PHE A 115 -0.80 -11.18 11.52
C PHE A 115 -0.61 -12.70 11.49
N LYS A 116 0.48 -13.19 12.09
CA LYS A 116 0.80 -14.60 12.16
C LYS A 116 -0.31 -15.42 12.81
N ASP A 117 -0.81 -14.97 13.95
CA ASP A 117 -1.76 -15.71 14.78
C ASP A 117 -3.21 -15.55 14.32
N GLU A 118 -3.54 -14.42 13.68
CA GLU A 118 -4.92 -14.10 13.36
C GLU A 118 -5.25 -14.23 11.87
N ILE A 119 -4.26 -14.11 10.97
CA ILE A 119 -4.52 -13.98 9.53
C ILE A 119 -3.75 -15.01 8.70
N ALA A 120 -2.47 -15.26 9.02
CA ALA A 120 -1.55 -15.98 8.14
C ALA A 120 -2.05 -17.35 7.68
N ALA A 121 -2.78 -18.09 8.53
CA ALA A 121 -3.30 -19.42 8.23
C ALA A 121 -4.64 -19.43 7.48
N SER A 122 -5.16 -18.27 7.07
CA SER A 122 -6.41 -18.20 6.30
C SER A 122 -6.17 -18.60 4.84
N ARG A 123 -6.84 -19.67 4.42
CA ARG A 123 -6.72 -20.25 3.07
C ARG A 123 -7.55 -19.48 2.05
N THR A 124 -7.07 -19.49 0.81
CA THR A 124 -7.83 -18.99 -0.33
C THR A 124 -9.14 -19.77 -0.52
N PHE A 125 -10.08 -19.18 -1.21
CA PHE A 125 -11.37 -19.80 -1.48
C PHE A 125 -11.83 -19.52 -2.90
N VAL A 126 -12.68 -20.40 -3.40
CA VAL A 126 -13.24 -20.33 -4.75
C VAL A 126 -14.67 -20.85 -4.73
N PHE A 127 -15.54 -20.27 -5.55
CA PHE A 127 -16.88 -20.80 -5.76
C PHE A 127 -16.91 -21.88 -6.85
N VAL A 128 -17.70 -22.91 -6.65
CA VAL A 128 -17.88 -23.98 -7.67
C VAL A 128 -18.29 -23.42 -9.02
N ARG A 129 -19.14 -22.38 -9.05
CA ARG A 129 -19.53 -21.69 -10.30
C ARG A 129 -18.34 -21.08 -11.08
N GLU A 130 -17.24 -20.81 -10.42
CA GLU A 130 -16.01 -20.25 -11.01
C GLU A 130 -15.09 -21.37 -11.52
N ILE A 131 -15.15 -22.54 -10.87
CA ILE A 131 -14.33 -23.70 -11.21
C ILE A 131 -14.94 -24.48 -12.40
N GLU A 132 -16.26 -24.60 -12.44
CA GLU A 132 -16.95 -25.44 -13.45
C GLU A 132 -16.53 -25.13 -14.89
N PRO A 133 -16.47 -23.87 -15.35
CA PRO A 133 -16.00 -23.55 -16.70
C PRO A 133 -14.52 -23.89 -16.90
N LEU A 134 -13.69 -23.78 -15.87
CA LEU A 134 -12.27 -24.09 -15.91
C LEU A 134 -12.02 -25.59 -15.96
N LEU A 135 -12.83 -26.38 -15.25
CA LEU A 135 -12.83 -27.85 -15.31
C LEU A 135 -13.19 -28.33 -16.71
N GLN A 136 -14.26 -27.79 -17.29
CA GLN A 136 -14.68 -28.11 -18.65
C GLN A 136 -13.62 -27.79 -19.71
N ALA A 137 -12.84 -26.74 -19.47
CA ALA A 137 -11.73 -26.32 -20.34
C ALA A 137 -10.39 -27.03 -20.04
N GLY A 138 -10.30 -27.89 -19.02
CA GLY A 138 -9.06 -28.58 -18.61
C GLY A 138 -7.96 -27.63 -18.06
N LEU A 139 -8.36 -26.48 -17.52
CA LEU A 139 -7.44 -25.40 -17.14
C LEU A 139 -7.07 -25.39 -15.64
N ILE A 140 -7.58 -26.31 -14.83
CA ILE A 140 -7.21 -26.38 -13.39
C ILE A 140 -5.87 -27.09 -13.26
N LYS A 141 -4.84 -26.34 -12.89
CA LYS A 141 -3.44 -26.83 -12.84
C LYS A 141 -2.80 -26.85 -11.45
N GLY A 142 -3.46 -26.57 -10.38
CA GLY A 142 -2.77 -26.49 -9.09
C GLY A 142 -3.67 -26.28 -7.88
N GLY A 143 -4.95 -26.03 -8.13
CA GLY A 143 -5.94 -25.93 -7.06
C GLY A 143 -6.40 -27.35 -6.67
N ASP A 144 -6.26 -27.69 -5.40
CA ASP A 144 -6.88 -28.85 -4.79
C ASP A 144 -7.57 -28.45 -3.47
N LEU A 145 -8.25 -29.39 -2.84
CA LEU A 145 -8.95 -29.13 -1.59
C LEU A 145 -8.04 -28.96 -0.38
N ASP A 146 -6.75 -29.20 -0.55
CA ASP A 146 -5.76 -28.97 0.50
C ASP A 146 -5.28 -27.51 0.53
N ASN A 147 -5.40 -26.80 -0.60
CA ASN A 147 -4.92 -25.40 -0.72
C ASN A 147 -6.02 -24.37 -1.02
N ALA A 148 -7.29 -24.76 -1.10
CA ALA A 148 -8.40 -23.84 -1.27
C ALA A 148 -9.66 -24.31 -0.56
N ILE A 149 -10.43 -23.37 -0.05
CA ILE A 149 -11.80 -23.62 0.45
C ILE A 149 -12.75 -23.55 -0.75
N VAL A 150 -13.47 -24.62 -1.05
CA VAL A 150 -14.42 -24.66 -2.16
C VAL A 150 -15.83 -24.44 -1.65
N ILE A 151 -16.52 -23.46 -2.22
CA ILE A 151 -17.85 -23.04 -1.83
C ILE A 151 -18.87 -23.55 -2.86
N TYR A 152 -19.68 -24.53 -2.47
CA TYR A 152 -20.78 -25.07 -3.25
C TYR A 152 -22.08 -24.41 -2.81
N GLU A 153 -22.55 -23.45 -3.59
CA GLU A 153 -23.67 -22.57 -3.21
C GLU A 153 -24.89 -22.66 -4.14
N ARG A 154 -24.76 -23.35 -5.27
CA ARG A 154 -25.83 -23.51 -6.26
C ARG A 154 -25.96 -24.97 -6.60
N GLU A 155 -27.18 -25.49 -6.50
CA GLU A 155 -27.45 -26.86 -6.89
C GLU A 155 -27.15 -27.11 -8.36
N MET A 156 -26.57 -28.27 -8.63
CA MET A 156 -26.38 -28.81 -9.96
C MET A 156 -27.00 -30.21 -10.06
N SER A 157 -26.99 -30.80 -11.27
CA SER A 157 -27.41 -32.20 -11.40
C SER A 157 -26.45 -33.13 -10.64
N GLN A 158 -26.97 -34.24 -10.11
CA GLN A 158 -26.13 -35.22 -9.42
C GLN A 158 -24.96 -35.70 -10.31
N GLU A 159 -25.22 -35.94 -11.58
CA GLU A 159 -24.19 -36.34 -12.53
C GLU A 159 -23.03 -35.32 -12.64
N ASN A 160 -23.35 -34.00 -12.64
CA ASN A 160 -22.32 -32.96 -12.71
C ASN A 160 -21.58 -32.86 -11.38
N TYR A 161 -22.28 -33.01 -10.24
CA TYR A 161 -21.65 -33.02 -8.92
C TYR A 161 -20.68 -34.21 -8.79
N ASP A 162 -21.09 -35.41 -9.23
CA ASP A 162 -20.25 -36.60 -9.17
C ASP A 162 -18.98 -36.45 -10.02
N LYS A 163 -19.09 -35.88 -11.21
CA LYS A 163 -17.92 -35.52 -12.04
C LYS A 163 -16.99 -34.51 -11.36
N LEU A 164 -17.57 -33.50 -10.71
CA LEU A 164 -16.80 -32.51 -9.93
C LEU A 164 -16.10 -33.19 -8.76
N ALA A 165 -16.81 -34.04 -8.02
CA ALA A 165 -16.28 -34.79 -6.89
C ALA A 165 -15.13 -35.71 -7.29
N ASP A 166 -15.26 -36.42 -8.44
CA ASP A 166 -14.19 -37.27 -8.99
C ASP A 166 -12.93 -36.46 -9.32
N VAL A 167 -13.08 -35.31 -9.97
CA VAL A 167 -11.95 -34.44 -10.35
C VAL A 167 -11.29 -33.84 -9.10
N MET A 168 -12.07 -33.52 -8.08
CA MET A 168 -11.57 -32.92 -6.84
C MET A 168 -11.12 -33.98 -5.80
N GLY A 169 -11.35 -35.26 -6.06
CA GLY A 169 -10.97 -36.35 -5.14
C GLY A 169 -11.79 -36.35 -3.84
N VAL A 170 -13.04 -35.86 -3.87
CA VAL A 170 -13.95 -35.87 -2.71
C VAL A 170 -15.00 -36.95 -2.80
N PRO A 171 -15.60 -37.36 -1.65
CA PRO A 171 -16.73 -38.29 -1.65
C PRO A 171 -17.91 -37.71 -2.42
N HIS A 172 -18.61 -38.57 -3.14
CA HIS A 172 -19.91 -38.24 -3.73
C HIS A 172 -20.91 -37.96 -2.60
N MET A 173 -21.55 -36.80 -2.64
CA MET A 173 -22.59 -36.38 -1.70
C MET A 173 -23.86 -36.06 -2.48
N ASP A 174 -24.96 -35.86 -1.77
CA ASP A 174 -26.20 -35.36 -2.39
C ASP A 174 -25.94 -33.96 -2.94
N ALA A 175 -26.11 -33.79 -4.26
CA ALA A 175 -25.92 -32.52 -4.96
C ALA A 175 -26.86 -31.38 -4.47
N LYS A 176 -27.86 -31.71 -3.65
CA LYS A 176 -28.71 -30.72 -2.98
C LYS A 176 -28.10 -30.19 -1.67
N GLN A 177 -27.06 -30.84 -1.17
CA GLN A 177 -26.40 -30.43 0.06
C GLN A 177 -25.38 -29.34 -0.21
N LEU A 178 -25.83 -28.07 -0.16
CA LEU A 178 -24.98 -26.91 -0.32
C LEU A 178 -24.10 -26.70 0.93
N GLY A 179 -22.89 -26.15 0.72
CA GLY A 179 -21.95 -25.91 1.82
C GLY A 179 -20.51 -25.70 1.38
N TYR A 180 -19.60 -25.93 2.31
CA TYR A 180 -18.15 -25.94 2.03
C TYR A 180 -17.71 -27.36 1.70
N ILE A 181 -16.95 -27.50 0.62
CA ILE A 181 -16.32 -28.76 0.22
C ILE A 181 -14.84 -28.64 0.59
N ASN A 182 -14.44 -29.19 1.74
CA ASN A 182 -13.07 -29.11 2.23
C ASN A 182 -12.65 -30.46 2.84
N HIS A 183 -11.37 -30.78 2.71
CA HIS A 183 -10.76 -31.89 3.46
C HIS A 183 -10.49 -31.53 4.92
N LYS A 184 -10.19 -30.27 5.19
CA LYS A 184 -9.88 -29.75 6.52
C LYS A 184 -10.95 -28.78 6.98
N PRO A 185 -11.33 -28.74 8.27
CA PRO A 185 -12.28 -27.75 8.78
C PRO A 185 -11.77 -26.33 8.56
N LEU A 186 -12.68 -25.35 8.61
CA LEU A 186 -12.27 -23.94 8.62
C LEU A 186 -11.46 -23.65 9.89
N VAL A 187 -10.38 -22.87 9.73
CA VAL A 187 -9.57 -22.41 10.87
C VAL A 187 -10.35 -21.40 11.70
N TRP A 188 -11.12 -20.55 11.04
CA TRP A 188 -12.04 -19.59 11.68
C TRP A 188 -13.38 -19.57 10.97
N PRO A 189 -14.47 -19.24 11.67
CA PRO A 189 -15.79 -19.11 11.04
C PRO A 189 -15.82 -18.04 9.91
N ASN A 190 -14.93 -17.05 9.99
CA ASN A 190 -14.77 -15.97 9.02
C ASN A 190 -13.46 -16.09 8.21
N GLU A 191 -13.01 -17.31 7.93
CA GLU A 191 -11.72 -17.55 7.24
C GLU A 191 -11.67 -16.86 5.86
N CYS A 192 -12.76 -16.86 5.11
CA CYS A 192 -12.81 -16.18 3.80
C CYS A 192 -12.58 -14.66 3.92
N ALA A 193 -13.13 -14.01 4.95
CA ALA A 193 -12.87 -12.58 5.16
C ALA A 193 -11.43 -12.31 5.61
N ARG A 194 -10.86 -13.21 6.45
CA ARG A 194 -9.45 -13.13 6.85
C ARG A 194 -8.51 -13.34 5.67
N HIS A 195 -8.85 -14.26 4.77
CA HIS A 195 -8.07 -14.43 3.54
C HIS A 195 -8.13 -13.17 2.66
N LYS A 196 -9.30 -12.55 2.48
CA LYS A 196 -9.39 -11.28 1.75
C LYS A 196 -8.64 -10.14 2.43
N LEU A 197 -8.50 -10.16 3.74
CA LEU A 197 -7.64 -9.25 4.47
C LEU A 197 -6.15 -9.51 4.17
N LEU A 198 -5.74 -10.78 4.11
CA LEU A 198 -4.40 -11.19 3.69
C LEU A 198 -4.09 -10.68 2.26
N ASP A 199 -5.02 -10.90 1.31
CA ASP A 199 -4.91 -10.42 -0.07
C ASP A 199 -4.69 -8.90 -0.14
N VAL A 200 -5.46 -8.12 0.65
CA VAL A 200 -5.29 -6.66 0.70
C VAL A 200 -3.89 -6.28 1.17
N ILE A 201 -3.37 -6.93 2.23
CA ILE A 201 -2.00 -6.66 2.72
C ILE A 201 -0.97 -6.95 1.63
N GLY A 202 -1.08 -8.11 0.96
CA GLY A 202 -0.16 -8.51 -0.11
C GLY A 202 -0.19 -7.57 -1.31
N ASP A 203 -1.38 -7.17 -1.75
CA ASP A 203 -1.55 -6.23 -2.85
C ASP A 203 -1.03 -4.83 -2.50
N LEU A 204 -1.26 -4.35 -1.27
CA LEU A 204 -0.77 -3.05 -0.81
C LEU A 204 0.75 -3.04 -0.59
N ALA A 205 1.39 -4.18 -0.34
CA ALA A 205 2.84 -4.27 -0.32
C ALA A 205 3.48 -3.79 -1.64
N LEU A 206 2.76 -3.92 -2.76
CA LEU A 206 3.20 -3.43 -4.08
C LEU A 206 3.27 -1.89 -4.20
N ILE A 207 2.76 -1.14 -3.23
CA ILE A 207 2.99 0.30 -3.12
C ILE A 207 4.48 0.57 -2.98
N GLY A 208 5.23 -0.33 -2.32
CA GLY A 208 6.68 -0.24 -2.13
C GLY A 208 7.08 0.67 -0.97
N LYS A 209 6.12 1.12 -0.16
CA LYS A 209 6.35 1.90 1.07
C LYS A 209 5.29 1.52 2.10
N PRO A 210 5.65 1.17 3.33
CA PRO A 210 4.68 0.85 4.36
C PRO A 210 3.85 2.07 4.76
N ILE A 211 2.58 1.83 5.05
CA ILE A 211 1.61 2.88 5.36
C ILE A 211 1.34 2.90 6.87
N LYS A 212 1.20 4.10 7.45
CA LYS A 212 0.55 4.31 8.75
C LYS A 212 -0.82 4.95 8.51
N GLY A 213 -1.86 4.24 8.91
CA GLY A 213 -3.25 4.63 8.70
C GLY A 213 -4.20 3.46 8.88
N ARG A 214 -5.47 3.76 9.08
CA ARG A 214 -6.55 2.79 9.17
C ARG A 214 -7.18 2.58 7.80
N ILE A 215 -7.16 1.36 7.31
CA ILE A 215 -7.73 0.96 6.02
C ILE A 215 -9.05 0.25 6.24
N ILE A 216 -10.08 0.65 5.51
CA ILE A 216 -11.39 0.01 5.49
C ILE A 216 -11.67 -0.39 4.05
N ALA A 217 -11.68 -1.70 3.79
CA ALA A 217 -11.91 -2.26 2.47
C ALA A 217 -13.25 -3.00 2.42
N THR A 218 -14.14 -2.53 1.56
CA THR A 218 -15.45 -3.15 1.32
C THR A 218 -15.42 -3.86 -0.02
N ARG A 219 -15.75 -5.15 -0.03
CA ARG A 219 -15.71 -6.02 -1.21
C ARG A 219 -14.37 -5.93 -1.96
N PRO A 220 -13.22 -6.09 -1.24
CA PRO A 220 -11.92 -6.00 -1.88
C PRO A 220 -11.70 -7.15 -2.86
N GLY A 221 -10.79 -6.93 -3.79
CA GLY A 221 -10.28 -7.92 -4.73
C GLY A 221 -9.07 -7.36 -5.46
N HIS A 222 -8.26 -8.22 -6.09
CA HIS A 222 -6.98 -7.81 -6.70
C HIS A 222 -7.12 -6.64 -7.67
N THR A 223 -8.23 -6.54 -8.41
CA THR A 223 -8.44 -5.43 -9.35
C THR A 223 -8.52 -4.08 -8.65
N ILE A 224 -9.37 -3.94 -7.61
CA ILE A 224 -9.50 -2.67 -6.89
C ILE A 224 -8.27 -2.38 -6.04
N ASN A 225 -7.73 -3.41 -5.38
CA ASN A 225 -6.53 -3.28 -4.54
C ASN A 225 -5.34 -2.76 -5.38
N ASN A 226 -5.11 -3.33 -6.57
CA ASN A 226 -4.04 -2.89 -7.47
C ASN A 226 -4.26 -1.50 -8.06
N LYS A 227 -5.50 -1.14 -8.41
CA LYS A 227 -5.83 0.23 -8.85
C LYS A 227 -5.52 1.23 -7.73
N PHE A 228 -5.96 0.93 -6.52
CA PHE A 228 -5.69 1.75 -5.34
C PHE A 228 -4.19 1.84 -5.03
N ALA A 229 -3.46 0.73 -5.04
CA ALA A 229 -2.01 0.72 -4.82
C ALA A 229 -1.26 1.60 -5.83
N ARG A 230 -1.66 1.58 -7.11
CA ARG A 230 -1.08 2.46 -8.15
C ARG A 230 -1.38 3.94 -7.89
N GLN A 231 -2.59 4.27 -7.45
CA GLN A 231 -2.94 5.64 -7.08
C GLN A 231 -2.09 6.11 -5.90
N MET A 232 -2.03 5.32 -4.82
CA MET A 232 -1.21 5.62 -3.65
C MET A 232 0.26 5.82 -4.00
N ARG A 233 0.82 4.94 -4.85
CA ARG A 233 2.21 5.09 -5.31
C ARG A 233 2.44 6.39 -6.07
N LYS A 234 1.47 6.83 -6.87
CA LYS A 234 1.54 8.12 -7.56
C LYS A 234 1.49 9.28 -6.58
N GLU A 235 0.59 9.24 -5.60
CA GLU A 235 0.47 10.27 -4.56
C GLU A 235 1.72 10.37 -3.70
N ILE A 236 2.28 9.23 -3.26
CA ILE A 236 3.53 9.19 -2.51
C ILE A 236 4.66 9.84 -3.30
N ARG A 237 4.83 9.51 -4.58
CA ARG A 237 5.85 10.12 -5.43
C ARG A 237 5.66 11.62 -5.59
N LEU A 238 4.43 12.08 -5.78
CA LEU A 238 4.15 13.51 -5.85
C LEU A 238 4.49 14.21 -4.54
N HIS A 239 4.22 13.58 -3.40
CA HIS A 239 4.57 14.09 -2.08
C HIS A 239 6.08 14.16 -1.85
N GLU A 240 6.83 13.16 -2.33
CA GLU A 240 8.30 13.10 -2.22
C GLU A 240 9.01 14.20 -3.03
N ILE A 241 8.42 14.62 -4.16
CA ILE A 241 8.96 15.69 -5.01
C ILE A 241 8.39 17.08 -4.66
N GLN A 242 7.36 17.17 -3.81
CA GLN A 242 6.88 18.46 -3.31
C GLN A 242 7.90 19.06 -2.35
N ALA A 243 8.20 20.34 -2.55
CA ALA A 243 8.98 21.09 -1.58
C ALA A 243 8.30 21.04 -0.19
N PRO A 244 9.04 20.85 0.88
CA PRO A 244 8.47 20.88 2.22
C PRO A 244 7.73 22.19 2.45
N THR A 245 6.56 22.13 3.08
CA THR A 245 5.82 23.33 3.49
C THR A 245 6.27 23.75 4.87
N TYR A 246 6.64 25.01 5.01
CA TYR A 246 7.07 25.60 6.27
C TYR A 246 6.08 26.67 6.73
N ASP A 247 5.88 26.80 8.04
CA ASP A 247 5.13 27.93 8.61
C ASP A 247 5.97 29.19 8.55
N CYS A 248 5.69 30.05 7.57
CA CYS A 248 6.40 31.31 7.39
C CYS A 248 6.18 32.32 8.55
N ASN A 249 5.19 32.09 9.43
CA ASN A 249 4.93 32.96 10.58
C ASN A 249 5.76 32.57 11.82
N ARG A 250 6.50 31.47 11.74
CA ARG A 250 7.38 31.01 12.82
C ARG A 250 8.36 32.10 13.22
N GLU A 251 8.65 32.20 14.55
CA GLU A 251 9.65 33.12 15.08
C GLU A 251 11.01 32.89 14.40
N PRO A 252 11.73 33.96 14.01
CA PRO A 252 13.00 33.84 13.34
C PRO A 252 14.11 33.33 14.28
N ILE A 253 14.87 32.36 13.79
CA ILE A 253 16.17 31.98 14.38
C ILE A 253 17.22 33.05 14.07
N MET A 254 17.13 33.62 12.86
CA MET A 254 17.90 34.81 12.46
C MET A 254 16.96 35.85 11.88
N ASP A 255 16.97 37.05 12.49
CA ASP A 255 16.30 38.22 11.93
C ASP A 255 17.17 38.93 10.87
N VAL A 256 16.64 40.00 10.30
CA VAL A 256 17.34 40.79 9.28
C VAL A 256 18.64 41.40 9.79
N ASN A 257 18.75 41.71 11.07
CA ASN A 257 19.99 42.29 11.63
C ASN A 257 21.09 41.25 11.72
N ARG A 258 20.77 40.06 12.21
CA ARG A 258 21.73 38.94 12.23
C ARG A 258 22.15 38.51 10.81
N ILE A 259 21.24 38.51 9.86
CA ILE A 259 21.56 38.22 8.46
C ILE A 259 22.57 39.26 7.88
N ARG A 260 22.39 40.54 8.23
CA ARG A 260 23.31 41.63 7.80
C ARG A 260 24.71 41.54 8.39
N GLU A 261 24.82 40.94 9.54
CA GLU A 261 26.14 40.68 10.13
C GLU A 261 26.94 39.62 9.39
N LEU A 262 26.22 38.61 8.87
CA LEU A 262 26.83 37.46 8.19
C LEU A 262 26.99 37.69 6.68
N LEU A 263 26.00 38.31 6.01
CA LEU A 263 26.02 38.55 4.59
C LEU A 263 26.40 39.99 4.23
N PRO A 264 27.24 40.22 3.23
CA PRO A 264 27.61 41.56 2.79
C PRO A 264 26.51 42.26 1.99
N HIS A 265 25.49 41.52 1.55
CA HIS A 265 24.43 42.08 0.71
C HIS A 265 23.64 43.18 1.39
N ARG A 266 23.25 44.20 0.62
CA ARG A 266 22.41 45.33 1.06
C ARG A 266 21.35 45.62 -0.03
N TYR A 267 20.42 46.48 0.26
CA TYR A 267 19.39 46.91 -0.69
C TYR A 267 20.03 47.36 -2.02
N PRO A 268 19.51 46.93 -3.18
CA PRO A 268 18.32 46.09 -3.38
C PRO A 268 18.60 44.56 -3.42
N MET A 269 19.82 44.12 -3.17
CA MET A 269 20.30 42.76 -3.36
C MET A 269 20.23 41.88 -2.10
N GLN A 270 19.84 42.43 -0.94
CA GLN A 270 19.54 41.59 0.21
C GLN A 270 18.13 41.04 0.08
N LEU A 271 18.01 39.75 -0.19
CA LEU A 271 16.72 39.13 -0.50
C LEU A 271 16.12 38.33 0.66
N VAL A 272 16.93 37.79 1.58
CA VAL A 272 16.43 36.99 2.71
C VAL A 272 16.00 37.92 3.84
N ASP A 273 14.74 37.79 4.28
CA ASP A 273 14.16 38.58 5.36
C ASP A 273 14.34 37.96 6.72
N LYS A 274 14.28 36.62 6.83
CA LYS A 274 14.52 35.88 8.07
C LYS A 274 14.85 34.42 7.79
N VAL A 275 15.46 33.75 8.78
CA VAL A 275 15.66 32.29 8.81
C VAL A 275 14.81 31.73 9.92
N ILE A 276 14.02 30.68 9.62
CA ILE A 276 13.06 30.09 10.55
C ILE A 276 13.43 28.68 11.00
N GLU A 277 14.34 28.01 10.30
CA GLU A 277 14.80 26.68 10.66
C GLU A 277 16.22 26.44 10.16
N ILE A 278 17.04 25.75 10.97
CA ILE A 278 18.40 25.34 10.60
C ILE A 278 18.58 23.90 11.06
N GLY A 279 18.96 23.01 10.16
CA GLY A 279 19.33 21.62 10.44
C GLY A 279 20.81 21.36 10.15
N ALA A 280 21.25 20.12 10.31
CA ALA A 280 22.64 19.75 10.09
C ALA A 280 23.11 19.96 8.63
N ASN A 281 22.21 19.86 7.68
CA ASN A 281 22.49 19.94 6.24
C ASN A 281 21.44 20.72 5.45
N TYR A 282 20.59 21.49 6.11
CA TYR A 282 19.58 22.33 5.46
C TYR A 282 19.31 23.60 6.27
N ILE A 283 18.75 24.59 5.59
CA ILE A 283 18.33 25.87 6.18
C ILE A 283 17.05 26.34 5.47
N VAL A 284 16.17 26.99 6.20
CA VAL A 284 14.91 27.53 5.69
C VAL A 284 14.90 29.04 5.88
N GLY A 285 15.07 29.75 4.77
CA GLY A 285 14.93 31.20 4.70
C GLY A 285 13.56 31.62 4.18
N VAL A 286 13.13 32.79 4.59
CA VAL A 286 11.89 33.44 4.12
C VAL A 286 12.24 34.72 3.36
N LYS A 287 11.70 34.88 2.15
CA LYS A 287 11.67 36.12 1.41
C LYS A 287 10.23 36.56 1.23
N ASN A 288 9.88 37.70 1.78
CA ASN A 288 8.60 38.35 1.53
C ASN A 288 8.65 39.11 0.21
N VAL A 289 7.68 38.90 -0.65
CA VAL A 289 7.57 39.60 -1.92
C VAL A 289 6.37 40.51 -1.87
N THR A 290 6.61 41.82 -1.86
CA THR A 290 5.55 42.83 -1.82
C THR A 290 5.46 43.59 -3.12
N SER A 291 4.38 44.34 -3.36
CA SER A 291 4.21 45.20 -4.55
C SER A 291 5.27 46.31 -4.66
N ASN A 292 6.00 46.61 -3.58
CA ASN A 292 7.06 47.61 -3.55
C ASN A 292 8.45 47.13 -3.92
N GLU A 293 8.57 45.87 -4.37
CA GLU A 293 9.88 45.35 -4.79
C GLU A 293 10.40 46.09 -6.02
N PRO A 294 11.68 46.53 -6.02
CA PRO A 294 12.22 47.38 -7.07
C PRO A 294 12.25 46.70 -8.44
N PHE A 295 12.32 45.37 -8.50
CA PHE A 295 12.35 44.63 -9.75
C PHE A 295 11.00 44.64 -10.49
N PHE A 296 9.88 44.95 -9.84
CA PHE A 296 8.58 45.06 -10.51
C PHE A 296 8.43 46.29 -11.41
N GLN A 297 9.33 47.26 -11.29
CA GLN A 297 9.39 48.39 -12.22
C GLN A 297 9.68 47.96 -13.66
N GLY A 298 10.39 46.82 -13.83
CA GLY A 298 10.74 46.30 -15.13
C GLY A 298 10.29 44.89 -15.42
N HIS A 299 9.89 44.09 -14.40
CA HIS A 299 9.60 42.66 -14.55
C HIS A 299 8.27 42.22 -13.87
N PHE A 300 7.06 42.59 -14.33
CA PHE A 300 6.72 43.49 -15.45
C PHE A 300 5.74 44.53 -14.94
N PRO A 301 5.69 45.79 -15.49
CA PRO A 301 4.82 46.82 -14.99
C PRO A 301 3.33 46.51 -14.97
N GLN A 302 2.82 45.70 -15.91
CA GLN A 302 1.42 45.32 -16.00
C GLN A 302 1.08 44.04 -15.21
N GLU A 303 2.08 43.20 -14.98
CA GLU A 303 1.91 41.93 -14.25
C GLU A 303 3.19 41.61 -13.45
N PRO A 304 3.19 41.96 -12.15
CA PRO A 304 4.38 41.78 -11.32
C PRO A 304 4.75 40.31 -11.09
N VAL A 305 5.88 39.88 -11.60
CA VAL A 305 6.46 38.54 -11.40
C VAL A 305 7.88 38.67 -10.88
N MET A 306 8.20 37.99 -9.77
CA MET A 306 9.57 37.98 -9.26
C MET A 306 10.51 37.28 -10.27
N PRO A 307 11.61 37.92 -10.71
CA PRO A 307 12.57 37.31 -11.61
C PRO A 307 13.11 35.99 -11.06
N GLY A 308 13.15 34.93 -11.90
CA GLY A 308 13.66 33.63 -11.48
C GLY A 308 15.11 33.66 -11.02
N VAL A 309 15.93 34.51 -11.61
CA VAL A 309 17.35 34.70 -11.22
C VAL A 309 17.46 35.25 -9.78
N LEU A 310 16.52 36.08 -9.33
CA LEU A 310 16.51 36.59 -7.95
C LEU A 310 16.01 35.56 -6.95
N GLN A 311 15.17 34.60 -7.40
CA GLN A 311 14.81 33.45 -6.58
C GLN A 311 16.01 32.55 -6.31
N ILE A 312 16.83 32.30 -7.34
CA ILE A 312 18.08 31.54 -7.22
C ILE A 312 19.07 32.29 -6.32
N GLU A 313 19.18 33.62 -6.45
CA GLU A 313 20.02 34.44 -5.59
C GLU A 313 19.55 34.37 -4.11
N ALA A 314 18.25 34.44 -3.86
CA ALA A 314 17.71 34.30 -2.50
C ALA A 314 18.03 32.92 -1.89
N MET A 315 17.98 31.86 -2.69
CA MET A 315 18.40 30.51 -2.26
C MET A 315 19.90 30.45 -1.98
N ALA A 316 20.71 31.07 -2.81
CA ALA A 316 22.19 31.15 -2.62
C ALA A 316 22.55 31.89 -1.33
N GLN A 317 21.90 33.03 -1.07
CA GLN A 317 22.06 33.79 0.19
C GLN A 317 21.64 32.96 1.40
N THR A 318 20.48 32.24 1.31
CA THR A 318 20.01 31.35 2.36
C THR A 318 21.02 30.23 2.62
N GLY A 319 21.55 29.59 1.57
CA GLY A 319 22.59 28.57 1.68
C GLY A 319 23.91 29.12 2.27
N GLY A 320 24.28 30.34 1.91
CA GLY A 320 25.44 31.05 2.48
C GLY A 320 25.32 31.23 4.00
N LEU A 321 24.12 31.53 4.52
CA LEU A 321 23.87 31.64 5.95
C LEU A 321 24.06 30.32 6.71
N LEU A 322 23.83 29.17 6.07
CA LEU A 322 24.09 27.85 6.67
C LEU A 322 25.61 27.64 6.88
N VAL A 323 26.43 28.12 5.96
CA VAL A 323 27.89 27.96 6.01
C VAL A 323 28.56 28.97 6.92
N LEU A 324 28.01 30.18 7.02
CA LEU A 324 28.58 31.29 7.78
C LEU A 324 28.11 31.38 9.26
N ASN A 325 27.10 30.61 9.62
CA ASN A 325 26.61 30.52 10.99
C ASN A 325 27.38 29.44 11.75
#